data_a3dcd7de9f5936409f997d05802f759b
#
_entry.id   a3dcd7de9f5936409f997d05802f759b
#
_cell.length_a   1.000
_cell.length_b   1.000
_cell.length_c   1.000
_cell.angle_alpha   90.00
_cell.angle_beta   90.00
_cell.angle_gamma   90.00
#
_symmetry.space_group_name_H-M   'P 1'
#
loop_
_entity.id
_entity.type
_entity.pdbx_description
1 polymer ?
#
loop_
_entity_poly.entity_id
_entity_poly.type
_entity_poly.pdbx_seq_one_letter_code
_entity_poly.pdbx_strand_id
1 'polypeptide(L)'
;MPPIARRLLSCLMLALAGCASAGGSWVELAGHRYGVEIADDDAERERGLMFRDELAADRGMLFIHERQEPQAYWMKNTRIPLDILYFDNARKLVSQQRDVPPCTLGDACPPYPSDAPARYVLELNAGEAARLSLRDGAELRFGPGITPAP
;
A
#
# COMPACT_ATOMS: atom_id res chain seq x y z
N MET A 1 -4.24 -54.33 55.22
CA MET A 1 -4.47 -54.06 53.77
C MET A 1 -4.73 -52.56 53.65
N PRO A 2 -3.81 -51.77 53.09
CA PRO A 2 -4.06 -50.36 52.85
C PRO A 2 -4.64 -50.12 51.44
N PRO A 3 -5.49 -49.13 51.23
CA PRO A 3 -6.11 -48.85 49.95
C PRO A 3 -5.17 -48.10 49.01
N ILE A 4 -5.21 -48.50 47.76
CA ILE A 4 -4.44 -47.93 46.66
C ILE A 4 -5.04 -46.58 46.27
N ALA A 5 -4.28 -45.50 46.46
CA ALA A 5 -4.63 -44.15 46.01
C ALA A 5 -4.38 -44.03 44.49
N ARG A 6 -5.45 -43.94 43.73
CA ARG A 6 -5.47 -43.66 42.29
C ARG A 6 -5.16 -42.19 42.06
N ARG A 7 -3.92 -41.87 41.65
CA ARG A 7 -3.57 -40.54 41.18
C ARG A 7 -4.12 -40.32 39.78
N LEU A 8 -5.14 -39.46 39.69
CA LEU A 8 -5.62 -38.90 38.42
C LEU A 8 -4.64 -37.85 37.90
N LEU A 9 -3.92 -38.19 36.85
CA LEU A 9 -3.03 -37.29 36.12
C LEU A 9 -3.91 -36.42 35.19
N SER A 10 -4.19 -35.20 35.64
CA SER A 10 -4.93 -34.23 34.85
C SER A 10 -4.00 -33.63 33.79
N CYS A 11 -4.10 -34.07 32.53
CA CYS A 11 -3.42 -33.46 31.38
C CYS A 11 -4.09 -32.13 31.06
N LEU A 12 -3.44 -31.02 31.49
CA LEU A 12 -3.82 -29.66 31.10
C LEU A 12 -3.33 -29.42 29.67
N MET A 13 -4.23 -29.57 28.70
CA MET A 13 -3.99 -29.16 27.32
C MET A 13 -3.96 -27.63 27.24
N LEU A 14 -2.77 -27.04 27.13
CA LEU A 14 -2.61 -25.63 26.73
C LEU A 14 -2.99 -25.51 25.27
N ALA A 15 -4.18 -24.98 25.01
CA ALA A 15 -4.55 -24.53 23.66
C ALA A 15 -3.76 -23.27 23.34
N LEU A 16 -2.73 -23.36 22.51
CA LEU A 16 -2.10 -22.22 21.85
C LEU A 16 -3.11 -21.63 20.88
N ALA A 17 -3.85 -20.62 21.32
CA ALA A 17 -4.60 -19.76 20.42
C ALA A 17 -3.57 -18.98 19.59
N GLY A 18 -3.26 -19.48 18.39
CA GLY A 18 -2.52 -18.75 17.38
C GLY A 18 -3.34 -17.51 17.01
N CYS A 19 -2.88 -16.32 17.42
CA CYS A 19 -3.35 -15.07 16.83
C CYS A 19 -3.00 -15.13 15.34
N ALA A 20 -3.96 -15.53 14.51
CA ALA A 20 -3.92 -15.23 13.08
C ALA A 20 -3.98 -13.70 12.99
N SER A 21 -2.85 -13.06 12.84
CA SER A 21 -2.78 -11.67 12.40
C SER A 21 -3.57 -11.61 11.11
N ALA A 22 -4.72 -10.93 11.11
CA ALA A 22 -5.40 -10.55 9.88
C ALA A 22 -4.42 -9.64 9.13
N GLY A 23 -3.58 -10.24 8.31
CA GLY A 23 -2.57 -9.53 7.54
C GLY A 23 -3.28 -8.71 6.47
N GLY A 24 -3.42 -7.40 6.71
CA GLY A 24 -3.90 -6.47 5.70
C GLY A 24 -3.03 -6.54 4.42
N SER A 25 -3.54 -6.02 3.32
CA SER A 25 -2.80 -5.91 2.06
C SER A 25 -1.49 -5.15 2.26
N TRP A 26 -0.42 -5.62 1.66
CA TRP A 26 0.87 -4.94 1.71
C TRP A 26 1.61 -5.08 0.38
N VAL A 27 2.50 -4.14 0.14
CA VAL A 27 3.45 -4.17 -0.97
C VAL A 27 4.88 -4.11 -0.44
N GLU A 28 5.83 -4.62 -1.21
CA GLU A 28 7.26 -4.48 -0.93
C GLU A 28 7.93 -3.75 -2.07
N LEU A 29 8.71 -2.72 -1.73
CA LEU A 29 9.46 -1.90 -2.66
C LEU A 29 10.87 -1.67 -2.11
N ALA A 30 11.90 -2.01 -2.88
CA ALA A 30 13.30 -1.90 -2.47
C ALA A 30 13.59 -2.53 -1.09
N GLY A 31 12.96 -3.68 -0.77
CA GLY A 31 13.13 -4.41 0.49
C GLY A 31 12.34 -3.86 1.68
N HIS A 32 11.56 -2.79 1.50
CA HIS A 32 10.67 -2.25 2.53
C HIS A 32 9.21 -2.62 2.27
N ARG A 33 8.49 -2.96 3.33
CA ARG A 33 7.07 -3.29 3.27
C ARG A 33 6.22 -2.13 3.74
N TYR A 34 5.18 -1.85 2.96
CA TYR A 34 4.15 -0.87 3.26
C TYR A 34 2.80 -1.56 3.33
N GLY A 35 2.09 -1.41 4.43
CA GLY A 35 0.69 -1.78 4.50
C GLY A 35 -0.11 -0.82 3.62
N VAL A 36 -0.92 -1.35 2.69
CA VAL A 36 -1.64 -0.51 1.74
C VAL A 36 -3.13 -0.68 1.83
N GLU A 37 -3.82 0.43 1.63
CA GLU A 37 -5.22 0.43 1.23
C GLU A 37 -5.26 0.26 -0.29
N ILE A 38 -6.25 -0.48 -0.76
CA ILE A 38 -6.44 -0.72 -2.20
C ILE A 38 -7.52 0.23 -2.71
N ALA A 39 -7.27 0.83 -3.87
CA ALA A 39 -8.23 1.59 -4.63
C ALA A 39 -8.32 0.96 -6.04
N ASP A 40 -9.30 0.10 -6.27
CA ASP A 40 -9.46 -0.66 -7.51
C ASP A 40 -10.77 -0.38 -8.24
N ASP A 41 -11.64 0.47 -7.67
CA ASP A 41 -12.79 1.04 -8.36
C ASP A 41 -12.64 2.55 -8.59
N ASP A 42 -13.49 3.12 -9.45
CA ASP A 42 -13.41 4.54 -9.83
C ASP A 42 -13.61 5.49 -8.66
N ALA A 43 -14.54 5.18 -7.76
CA ALA A 43 -14.86 6.04 -6.62
C ALA A 43 -13.71 6.06 -5.61
N GLU A 44 -13.09 4.91 -5.37
CA GLU A 44 -11.93 4.78 -4.51
C GLU A 44 -10.71 5.46 -5.10
N ARG A 45 -10.46 5.30 -6.42
CA ARG A 45 -9.38 6.00 -7.13
C ARG A 45 -9.56 7.51 -7.12
N GLU A 46 -10.80 8.00 -7.33
CA GLU A 46 -11.08 9.44 -7.24
C GLU A 46 -10.84 9.99 -5.83
N ARG A 47 -11.25 9.27 -4.81
CA ARG A 47 -11.11 9.69 -3.41
C ARG A 47 -9.66 9.65 -2.93
N GLY A 48 -8.93 8.60 -3.23
CA GLY A 48 -7.54 8.41 -2.78
C GLY A 48 -7.33 8.77 -1.31
N LEU A 49 -6.27 9.54 -1.04
CA LEU A 49 -5.88 10.03 0.29
C LEU A 49 -6.50 11.39 0.66
N MET A 50 -7.58 11.81 -0.03
CA MET A 50 -8.25 13.08 0.29
C MET A 50 -8.64 13.19 1.76
N PHE A 51 -8.55 14.40 2.30
CA PHE A 51 -8.97 14.80 3.66
C PHE A 51 -8.21 14.12 4.81
N ARG A 52 -7.12 13.41 4.53
CA ARG A 52 -6.28 12.82 5.58
C ARG A 52 -5.27 13.85 6.07
N ASP A 53 -5.12 13.90 7.39
CA ASP A 53 -4.18 14.80 8.04
C ASP A 53 -2.81 14.14 8.27
N GLU A 54 -2.76 12.80 8.21
CA GLU A 54 -1.54 12.00 8.38
C GLU A 54 -1.60 10.67 7.62
N LEU A 55 -0.44 10.11 7.33
CA LEU A 55 -0.24 8.76 6.84
C LEU A 55 0.94 8.17 7.63
N ALA A 56 0.75 7.04 8.30
CA ALA A 56 1.84 6.41 9.04
C ALA A 56 3.01 6.04 8.12
N ALA A 57 4.24 6.04 8.64
CA ALA A 57 5.46 5.89 7.84
C ALA A 57 5.54 4.57 7.04
N ASP A 58 4.89 3.52 7.52
CA ASP A 58 4.85 2.19 6.87
C ASP A 58 3.53 1.95 6.12
N ARG A 59 2.79 3.01 5.81
CA ARG A 59 1.49 2.94 5.12
C ARG A 59 1.54 3.65 3.78
N GLY A 60 0.62 3.23 2.90
CA GLY A 60 0.41 3.82 1.59
C GLY A 60 -0.96 3.46 1.03
N MET A 61 -1.21 3.92 -0.19
CA MET A 61 -2.37 3.52 -0.97
C MET A 61 -1.92 3.01 -2.33
N LEU A 62 -2.41 1.83 -2.71
CA LEU A 62 -2.16 1.20 -4.00
C LEU A 62 -3.41 1.33 -4.87
N PHE A 63 -3.26 2.05 -5.96
CA PHE A 63 -4.28 2.19 -7.00
C PHE A 63 -4.03 1.15 -8.08
N ILE A 64 -5.08 0.43 -8.44
CA ILE A 64 -5.04 -0.62 -9.46
C ILE A 64 -5.96 -0.21 -10.61
N HIS A 65 -5.38 -0.04 -11.79
CA HIS A 65 -6.13 0.25 -13.02
C HIS A 65 -6.39 -1.03 -13.80
N GLU A 66 -7.46 -1.05 -14.57
CA GLU A 66 -7.81 -2.20 -15.40
C GLU A 66 -6.77 -2.43 -16.51
N ARG A 67 -6.21 -1.36 -17.06
CA ARG A 67 -5.25 -1.39 -18.16
C ARG A 67 -4.04 -0.53 -17.89
N GLN A 68 -2.95 -0.84 -18.55
CA GLN A 68 -1.76 0.00 -18.61
C GLN A 68 -1.96 1.12 -19.62
N GLU A 69 -2.06 2.36 -19.13
CA GLU A 69 -2.26 3.55 -19.95
C GLU A 69 -1.62 4.78 -19.29
N PRO A 70 -1.46 5.92 -19.99
CA PRO A 70 -1.01 7.14 -19.33
C PRO A 70 -1.93 7.51 -18.17
N GLN A 71 -1.34 7.75 -17.00
CA GLN A 71 -2.06 8.14 -15.78
C GLN A 71 -1.74 9.59 -15.42
N ALA A 72 -2.67 10.26 -14.77
CA ALA A 72 -2.44 11.56 -14.18
C ALA A 72 -3.17 11.64 -12.83
N TYR A 73 -2.40 11.94 -11.78
CA TYR A 73 -2.92 12.08 -10.43
C TYR A 73 -2.92 13.53 -10.02
N TRP A 74 -3.74 13.89 -9.08
CA TRP A 74 -3.85 15.24 -8.52
C TRP A 74 -3.82 15.18 -6.99
N MET A 75 -3.51 16.31 -6.40
CA MET A 75 -3.51 16.46 -4.93
C MET A 75 -4.77 17.18 -4.42
N LYS A 76 -5.87 17.15 -5.18
CA LYS A 76 -7.13 17.76 -4.78
C LYS A 76 -7.55 17.27 -3.40
N ASN A 77 -7.81 18.19 -2.48
CA ASN A 77 -8.20 17.91 -1.10
C ASN A 77 -7.22 17.01 -0.32
N THR A 78 -6.03 16.76 -0.82
CA THR A 78 -4.99 16.00 -0.13
C THR A 78 -4.18 16.97 0.74
N ARG A 79 -4.09 16.68 2.04
CA ARG A 79 -3.53 17.58 3.04
C ARG A 79 -2.10 17.24 3.42
N ILE A 80 -1.61 16.10 2.98
CA ILE A 80 -0.27 15.57 3.27
C ILE A 80 0.56 15.55 1.99
N PRO A 81 1.88 15.87 2.05
CA PRO A 81 2.75 15.74 0.88
C PRO A 81 3.01 14.26 0.58
N LEU A 82 3.08 13.91 -0.71
CA LEU A 82 3.19 12.52 -1.17
C LEU A 82 4.31 12.33 -2.20
N ASP A 83 4.84 11.11 -2.27
CA ASP A 83 5.50 10.57 -3.44
C ASP A 83 4.49 9.72 -4.22
N ILE A 84 4.33 9.98 -5.52
CA ILE A 84 3.42 9.26 -6.42
C ILE A 84 4.27 8.42 -7.37
N LEU A 85 4.18 7.11 -7.27
CA LEU A 85 5.04 6.15 -7.96
C LEU A 85 4.22 5.34 -8.96
N TYR A 86 4.60 5.33 -10.22
CA TYR A 86 3.89 4.72 -11.33
C TYR A 86 4.59 3.45 -11.81
N PHE A 87 3.84 2.35 -11.92
CA PHE A 87 4.38 1.03 -12.29
C PHE A 87 3.61 0.45 -13.48
N ASP A 88 4.33 -0.22 -14.36
CA ASP A 88 3.78 -0.92 -15.52
C ASP A 88 3.06 -2.25 -15.17
N ASN A 89 2.60 -2.99 -16.17
CA ASN A 89 2.00 -4.32 -16.01
C ASN A 89 2.93 -5.33 -15.32
N ALA A 90 4.25 -5.20 -15.55
CA ALA A 90 5.26 -6.06 -14.91
C ALA A 90 5.64 -5.56 -13.51
N ARG A 91 4.94 -4.52 -13.02
CA ARG A 91 5.19 -3.88 -11.71
C ARG A 91 6.58 -3.28 -11.60
N LYS A 92 7.11 -2.78 -12.72
CA LYS A 92 8.36 -2.03 -12.75
C LYS A 92 8.07 -0.53 -12.69
N LEU A 93 8.81 0.19 -11.86
CA LEU A 93 8.72 1.66 -11.77
C LEU A 93 9.06 2.26 -13.13
N VAL A 94 8.15 3.06 -13.68
CA VAL A 94 8.31 3.70 -15.00
C VAL A 94 8.26 5.21 -14.92
N SER A 95 7.74 5.77 -13.83
CA SER A 95 7.66 7.22 -13.59
C SER A 95 7.47 7.49 -12.10
N GLN A 96 7.86 8.66 -11.65
CA GLN A 96 7.68 9.07 -10.26
C GLN A 96 7.59 10.59 -10.13
N GLN A 97 6.63 11.04 -9.33
CA GLN A 97 6.50 12.43 -8.90
C GLN A 97 6.85 12.47 -7.41
N ARG A 98 7.92 13.19 -7.06
CA ARG A 98 8.46 13.21 -5.70
C ARG A 98 8.11 14.50 -4.97
N ASP A 99 7.95 14.41 -3.65
CA ASP A 99 7.72 15.55 -2.77
C ASP A 99 6.56 16.44 -3.26
N VAL A 100 5.49 15.79 -3.75
CA VAL A 100 4.33 16.49 -4.28
C VAL A 100 3.60 17.20 -3.13
N PRO A 101 3.45 18.54 -3.18
CA PRO A 101 2.87 19.28 -2.08
C PRO A 101 1.34 19.09 -1.99
N PRO A 102 0.75 19.27 -0.80
CA PRO A 102 -0.69 19.35 -0.63
C PRO A 102 -1.32 20.43 -1.52
N CYS A 103 -2.58 20.20 -1.93
CA CYS A 103 -3.32 21.18 -2.72
C CYS A 103 -4.75 21.36 -2.19
N THR A 104 -5.12 22.62 -1.91
CA THR A 104 -6.45 23.01 -1.41
C THR A 104 -7.24 23.85 -2.41
N LEU A 105 -6.78 23.92 -3.66
CA LEU A 105 -7.39 24.76 -4.71
C LEU A 105 -8.56 24.06 -5.41
N GLY A 106 -9.05 22.94 -4.90
CA GLY A 106 -10.14 22.18 -5.53
C GLY A 106 -9.77 21.73 -6.94
N ASP A 107 -10.62 22.05 -7.92
CA ASP A 107 -10.41 21.67 -9.30
C ASP A 107 -9.26 22.43 -10.01
N ALA A 108 -8.69 23.43 -9.37
CA ALA A 108 -7.51 24.15 -9.87
C ALA A 108 -6.19 23.52 -9.42
N CYS A 109 -6.22 22.37 -8.72
CA CYS A 109 -5.01 21.62 -8.41
C CYS A 109 -4.38 21.06 -9.69
N PRO A 110 -3.04 21.22 -9.87
CA PRO A 110 -2.38 20.72 -11.08
C PRO A 110 -2.36 19.19 -11.12
N PRO A 111 -2.38 18.60 -12.31
CA PRO A 111 -2.15 17.16 -12.48
C PRO A 111 -0.66 16.83 -12.40
N TYR A 112 -0.37 15.63 -11.95
CA TYR A 112 0.96 15.01 -11.90
C TYR A 112 0.94 13.77 -12.81
N PRO A 113 1.30 13.92 -14.10
CA PRO A 113 1.22 12.82 -15.05
C PRO A 113 2.34 11.80 -14.88
N SER A 114 2.09 10.57 -15.34
CA SER A 114 3.13 9.59 -15.56
C SER A 114 3.86 9.87 -16.88
N ASP A 115 5.20 9.70 -16.90
CA ASP A 115 5.99 9.87 -18.11
C ASP A 115 5.84 8.70 -19.09
N ALA A 116 5.31 7.57 -18.61
CA ALA A 116 5.04 6.36 -19.37
C ALA A 116 3.73 5.70 -18.91
N PRO A 117 3.12 4.85 -19.76
CA PRO A 117 1.91 4.14 -19.37
C PRO A 117 2.11 3.30 -18.11
N ALA A 118 1.17 3.42 -17.16
CA ALA A 118 1.19 2.71 -15.89
C ALA A 118 -0.14 1.99 -15.64
N ARG A 119 -0.07 0.90 -14.88
CA ARG A 119 -1.24 0.14 -14.41
C ARG A 119 -1.44 0.26 -12.91
N TYR A 120 -0.34 0.41 -12.18
CA TYR A 120 -0.38 0.54 -10.73
C TYR A 120 0.22 1.87 -10.34
N VAL A 121 -0.38 2.50 -9.33
CA VAL A 121 0.16 3.72 -8.74
C VAL A 121 0.24 3.51 -7.23
N LEU A 122 1.39 3.80 -6.64
CA LEU A 122 1.59 3.72 -5.20
C LEU A 122 1.84 5.11 -4.66
N GLU A 123 0.99 5.55 -3.75
CA GLU A 123 1.18 6.78 -2.99
C GLU A 123 1.77 6.46 -1.62
N LEU A 124 2.86 7.12 -1.29
CA LEU A 124 3.58 7.06 -0.02
C LEU A 124 3.80 8.48 0.52
N ASN A 125 4.20 8.58 1.78
CA ASN A 125 4.66 9.86 2.30
C ASN A 125 5.79 10.44 1.43
N ALA A 126 5.80 11.75 1.27
CA ALA A 126 6.89 12.45 0.58
C ALA A 126 8.26 12.12 1.18
N GLY A 127 9.27 11.96 0.33
CA GLY A 127 10.63 11.61 0.71
C GLY A 127 10.93 10.10 0.73
N GLU A 128 9.92 9.22 0.63
CA GLU A 128 10.13 7.78 0.63
C GLU A 128 10.90 7.30 -0.60
N ALA A 129 10.62 7.85 -1.78
CA ALA A 129 11.35 7.54 -3.00
C ALA A 129 12.84 7.89 -2.90
N ALA A 130 13.17 9.02 -2.26
CA ALA A 130 14.53 9.42 -1.99
C ALA A 130 15.20 8.52 -0.95
N ARG A 131 14.53 8.23 0.16
CA ARG A 131 15.00 7.35 1.23
C ARG A 131 15.36 5.95 0.70
N LEU A 132 14.55 5.42 -0.19
CA LEU A 132 14.76 4.12 -0.83
C LEU A 132 15.72 4.19 -2.04
N SER A 133 16.19 5.38 -2.42
CA SER A 133 17.02 5.59 -3.62
C SER A 133 16.39 4.98 -4.89
N LEU A 134 15.06 5.12 -5.04
CA LEU A 134 14.31 4.50 -6.12
C LEU A 134 14.79 4.98 -7.49
N ARG A 135 14.87 4.05 -8.42
CA ARG A 135 15.18 4.29 -9.83
C ARG A 135 14.20 3.55 -10.72
N ASP A 136 14.06 3.99 -11.94
CA ASP A 136 13.26 3.31 -12.94
C ASP A 136 13.67 1.84 -13.04
N GLY A 137 12.67 0.96 -13.20
CA GLY A 137 12.83 -0.47 -13.17
C GLY A 137 12.78 -1.10 -11.77
N ALA A 138 12.71 -0.32 -10.68
CA ALA A 138 12.47 -0.87 -9.33
C ALA A 138 11.18 -1.70 -9.32
N GLU A 139 11.24 -2.88 -8.69
CA GLU A 139 10.12 -3.82 -8.69
C GLU A 139 9.22 -3.63 -7.49
N LEU A 140 7.90 -3.52 -7.75
CA LEU A 140 6.86 -3.55 -6.75
C LEU A 140 6.36 -4.98 -6.57
N ARG A 141 6.52 -5.55 -5.37
CA ARG A 141 6.02 -6.88 -5.05
C ARG A 141 4.73 -6.79 -4.25
N PHE A 142 3.76 -7.62 -4.63
CA PHE A 142 2.48 -7.70 -3.93
C PHE A 142 2.52 -8.79 -2.87
N GLY A 143 2.00 -8.45 -1.70
CA GLY A 143 1.70 -9.41 -0.65
C GLY A 143 0.45 -10.22 -0.96
N PRO A 144 0.11 -11.20 -0.11
CA PRO A 144 -1.13 -11.95 -0.22
C PRO A 144 -2.35 -11.03 -0.23
N GLY A 145 -3.37 -11.39 -1.01
CA GLY A 145 -4.65 -10.66 -1.07
C GLY A 145 -4.69 -9.52 -2.07
N ILE A 146 -3.59 -9.20 -2.75
CA ILE A 146 -3.59 -8.25 -3.88
C ILE A 146 -3.57 -9.07 -5.18
N THR A 147 -4.73 -9.21 -5.79
CA THR A 147 -4.87 -9.89 -7.08
C THR A 147 -5.37 -8.87 -8.10
N PRO A 148 -4.51 -8.39 -9.00
CA PRO A 148 -4.98 -7.55 -10.09
C PRO A 148 -6.01 -8.32 -10.93
N ALA A 149 -7.08 -7.63 -11.34
CA ALA A 149 -7.99 -8.20 -12.33
C ALA A 149 -7.20 -8.59 -13.60
N PRO A 150 -7.58 -9.68 -14.26
CA PRO A 150 -6.94 -10.18 -15.48
C PRO A 150 -7.00 -9.19 -16.64
#